data_8f8d753008e6e61e701501169299fbb0
#
_entry.id   8f8d753008e6e61e701501169299fbb0
#
_cell.length_a   1.000
_cell.length_b   1.000
_cell.length_c   1.000
_cell.angle_alpha   90.00
_cell.angle_beta   90.00
_cell.angle_gamma   90.00
#
_symmetry.space_group_name_H-M   'P 1'
#
loop_
_entity.id
_entity.type
_entity.pdbx_description
1 polymer ?
#
loop_
_entity_poly.entity_id
_entity_poly.type
_entity_poly.pdbx_seq_one_letter_code
_entity_poly.pdbx_strand_id
1 'polypeptide(L)'
;MPDEKEKRRYAKPLPHIDEETRPWWEAAQRHELYIQQCRDCGDRRFHPRTLCTNCMSSRTEWVKCGGRGKIYTFTVTNQNGSAGFRDSLPYVLAWVELDEGVKLLTNIVECPPAQVKIDMPVEVVFDDVTPDVTLVKFRPAH
;
A
#
# COMPACT_ATOMS: atom_id res chain seq x y z
N MET A 1 10.99 -17.46 11.29
CA MET A 1 11.24 -17.43 9.84
C MET A 1 10.16 -18.22 9.13
N PRO A 2 9.62 -17.72 8.03
CA PRO A 2 8.66 -18.51 7.25
C PRO A 2 9.35 -19.77 6.71
N ASP A 3 8.62 -20.87 6.72
CA ASP A 3 9.05 -22.13 6.13
C ASP A 3 9.30 -21.92 4.62
N GLU A 4 10.26 -22.66 4.06
CA GLU A 4 10.53 -22.62 2.62
C GLU A 4 9.30 -22.95 1.77
N LYS A 5 8.37 -23.75 2.30
CA LYS A 5 7.09 -24.05 1.67
C LYS A 5 6.18 -22.83 1.57
N GLU A 6 6.19 -21.94 2.57
CA GLU A 6 5.39 -20.71 2.57
C GLU A 6 5.97 -19.67 1.62
N LYS A 7 7.31 -19.59 1.54
CA LYS A 7 7.99 -18.76 0.55
C LYS A 7 7.66 -19.18 -0.89
N ARG A 8 7.43 -20.47 -1.12
CA ARG A 8 7.07 -21.00 -2.45
C ARG A 8 5.63 -20.71 -2.85
N ARG A 9 4.72 -20.47 -1.89
CA ARG A 9 3.31 -20.17 -2.19
C ARG A 9 3.12 -18.76 -2.74
N TYR A 10 3.95 -17.81 -2.32
CA TYR A 10 3.90 -16.45 -2.84
C TYR A 10 4.96 -16.30 -3.93
N ALA A 11 4.49 -16.36 -5.17
CA ALA A 11 5.37 -16.41 -6.35
C ALA A 11 5.86 -15.03 -6.80
N LYS A 12 5.28 -13.95 -6.30
CA LYS A 12 5.67 -12.58 -6.63
C LYS A 12 6.88 -12.14 -5.79
N PRO A 13 7.67 -11.16 -6.28
CA PRO A 13 8.74 -10.58 -5.46
C PRO A 13 8.21 -10.00 -4.17
N LEU A 14 8.90 -10.26 -3.07
CA LEU A 14 8.56 -9.68 -1.77
C LEU A 14 9.19 -8.29 -1.64
N PRO A 15 8.52 -7.36 -0.94
CA PRO A 15 9.10 -6.06 -0.67
C PRO A 15 10.33 -6.17 0.24
N HIS A 16 11.27 -5.25 0.07
CA HIS A 16 12.40 -5.12 0.97
C HIS A 16 12.00 -4.23 2.15
N ILE A 17 12.08 -4.80 3.36
CA ILE A 17 11.78 -4.08 4.60
C ILE A 17 13.09 -3.53 5.16
N ASP A 18 13.21 -2.20 5.20
CA ASP A 18 14.38 -1.51 5.75
C ASP A 18 14.01 -0.70 7.01
N GLU A 19 14.99 -0.08 7.63
CA GLU A 19 14.79 0.72 8.84
C GLU A 19 13.81 1.88 8.63
N GLU A 20 13.85 2.52 7.46
CA GLU A 20 13.02 3.66 7.12
C GLU A 20 11.54 3.28 7.00
N THR A 21 11.26 2.10 6.45
CA THR A 21 9.88 1.65 6.16
C THR A 21 9.35 0.66 7.20
N ARG A 22 10.20 0.14 8.09
CA ARG A 22 9.81 -0.88 9.06
C ARG A 22 8.55 -0.55 9.87
N PRO A 23 8.37 0.65 10.43
CA PRO A 23 7.17 0.95 11.18
C PRO A 23 5.88 0.82 10.36
N TRP A 24 5.94 1.13 9.05
CA TRP A 24 4.82 0.98 8.14
C TRP A 24 4.46 -0.49 7.93
N TRP A 25 5.48 -1.34 7.71
CA TRP A 25 5.29 -2.77 7.51
C TRP A 25 4.80 -3.48 8.78
N GLU A 26 5.33 -3.11 9.94
CA GLU A 26 4.89 -3.66 11.22
C GLU A 26 3.44 -3.29 11.52
N ALA A 27 3.05 -2.04 11.24
CA ALA A 27 1.66 -1.62 11.37
C ALA A 27 0.74 -2.41 10.44
N ALA A 28 1.16 -2.63 9.19
CA ALA A 28 0.39 -3.44 8.23
C ALA A 28 0.15 -4.86 8.75
N GLN A 29 1.14 -5.47 9.40
CA GLN A 29 0.98 -6.79 10.02
C GLN A 29 -0.09 -6.79 11.13
N ARG A 30 -0.27 -5.67 11.81
CA ARG A 30 -1.34 -5.51 12.80
C ARG A 30 -2.67 -5.10 12.16
N HIS A 31 -2.72 -5.03 10.83
CA HIS A 31 -3.86 -4.53 10.05
C HIS A 31 -4.20 -3.07 10.41
N GLU A 32 -3.14 -2.27 10.51
CA GLU A 32 -3.23 -0.83 10.73
C GLU A 32 -2.47 -0.09 9.63
N LEU A 33 -3.00 1.06 9.21
CA LEU A 33 -2.38 1.90 8.19
C LEU A 33 -1.90 3.20 8.83
N TYR A 34 -0.60 3.50 8.68
CA TYR A 34 0.02 4.72 9.18
C TYR A 34 0.70 5.47 8.06
N ILE A 35 0.75 6.79 8.20
CA ILE A 35 1.52 7.68 7.34
C ILE A 35 2.45 8.53 8.20
N GLN A 36 3.42 9.16 7.57
CA GLN A 36 4.33 10.07 8.27
C GLN A 36 3.79 11.50 8.25
N GLN A 37 4.01 12.21 9.35
CA GLN A 37 3.76 13.65 9.44
C GLN A 37 4.97 14.33 10.05
N CYS A 38 5.44 15.41 9.41
CA CYS A 38 6.51 16.23 9.97
C CYS A 38 6.00 17.03 11.16
N ARG A 39 6.73 16.97 12.28
CA ARG A 39 6.38 17.75 13.48
C ARG A 39 6.66 19.24 13.35
N ASP A 40 7.59 19.60 12.46
CA ASP A 40 8.01 21.00 12.30
C ASP A 40 7.15 21.77 11.30
N CYS A 41 6.84 21.18 10.13
CA CYS A 41 6.03 21.85 9.11
C CYS A 41 4.63 21.29 8.94
N GLY A 42 4.31 20.16 9.57
CA GLY A 42 3.00 19.52 9.47
C GLY A 42 2.73 18.77 8.17
N ASP A 43 3.68 18.73 7.27
CA ASP A 43 3.53 18.02 5.99
C ASP A 43 3.34 16.52 6.21
N ARG A 44 2.31 15.96 5.56
CA ARG A 44 2.04 14.52 5.57
C ARG A 44 2.58 13.89 4.30
N ARG A 45 3.15 12.70 4.43
CA ARG A 45 3.75 12.02 3.29
C ARG A 45 3.60 10.51 3.34
N PHE A 46 3.53 9.95 2.20
CA PHE A 46 3.80 8.58 1.84
C PHE A 46 4.56 8.64 0.51
N HIS A 47 5.62 8.05 0.34
CA HIS A 47 6.35 6.93 0.95
C HIS A 47 7.18 7.39 2.16
N PRO A 48 7.46 6.48 3.16
CA PRO A 48 8.25 6.86 4.34
C PRO A 48 9.66 7.35 3.98
N ARG A 49 10.06 8.44 4.63
CA ARG A 49 11.39 9.05 4.47
C ARG A 49 11.94 9.47 5.82
N THR A 50 13.25 9.38 5.98
CA THR A 50 13.95 9.80 7.20
C THR A 50 13.87 11.31 7.40
N LEU A 51 13.96 12.06 6.31
CA LEU A 51 13.89 13.51 6.32
C LEU A 51 12.60 13.97 5.62
N CYS A 52 12.01 15.04 6.16
CA CYS A 52 10.85 15.66 5.51
C CYS A 52 11.22 16.19 4.12
N THR A 53 10.42 15.82 3.13
CA THR A 53 10.66 16.27 1.75
C THR A 53 10.30 17.74 1.52
N ASN A 54 9.60 18.37 2.49
CA ASN A 54 9.21 19.77 2.40
C ASN A 54 10.20 20.70 3.13
N CYS A 55 10.62 20.36 4.36
CA CYS A 55 11.44 21.26 5.18
C CYS A 55 12.77 20.63 5.66
N MET A 56 13.07 19.39 5.27
CA MET A 56 14.29 18.66 5.63
C MET A 56 14.43 18.31 7.13
N SER A 57 13.37 18.47 7.91
CA SER A 57 13.37 18.08 9.32
C SER A 57 13.46 16.57 9.49
N SER A 58 14.17 16.12 10.53
CA SER A 58 14.18 14.71 10.96
C SER A 58 13.08 14.39 11.99
N ARG A 59 12.30 15.37 12.39
CA ARG A 59 11.26 15.23 13.42
C ARG A 59 9.96 14.73 12.78
N THR A 60 9.84 13.42 12.74
CA THR A 60 8.68 12.74 12.13
C THR A 60 7.85 12.04 13.18
N GLU A 61 6.53 12.09 13.03
CA GLU A 61 5.61 11.25 13.77
C GLU A 61 4.82 10.37 12.81
N TRP A 62 4.28 9.27 13.33
CA TRP A 62 3.42 8.36 12.58
C TRP A 62 1.96 8.62 12.96
N VAL A 63 1.12 8.83 11.95
CA VAL A 63 -0.30 9.13 12.12
C VAL A 63 -1.11 7.96 11.62
N LYS A 64 -2.00 7.45 12.48
CA LYS A 64 -2.89 6.35 12.09
C LYS A 64 -3.98 6.86 11.16
N CYS A 65 -4.19 6.14 10.07
CA CYS A 65 -5.21 6.45 9.07
C CYS A 65 -6.45 5.58 9.26
N GLY A 66 -7.60 6.11 8.86
CA GLY A 66 -8.86 5.37 8.89
C GLY A 66 -8.97 4.28 7.82
N GLY A 67 -8.05 4.25 6.85
CA GLY A 67 -8.03 3.25 5.79
C GLY A 67 -9.04 3.53 4.68
N ARG A 68 -9.55 4.72 4.57
CA ARG A 68 -10.49 5.14 3.54
C ARG A 68 -9.90 6.18 2.62
N GLY A 69 -10.29 6.12 1.37
CA GLY A 69 -9.85 7.07 0.36
C GLY A 69 -10.66 6.93 -0.92
N LYS A 70 -10.11 7.49 -1.98
CA LYS A 70 -10.70 7.40 -3.32
C LYS A 70 -9.62 7.11 -4.35
N ILE A 71 -10.00 6.51 -5.46
CA ILE A 71 -9.08 6.26 -6.56
C ILE A 71 -8.76 7.60 -7.25
N TYR A 72 -7.49 7.98 -7.19
CA TYR A 72 -7.00 9.19 -7.87
C TYR A 72 -6.78 8.92 -9.36
N THR A 73 -6.09 7.83 -9.68
CA THR A 73 -5.90 7.34 -11.03
C THR A 73 -5.59 5.85 -10.99
N PHE A 74 -5.75 5.17 -12.12
CA PHE A 74 -5.48 3.74 -12.19
C PHE A 74 -5.11 3.30 -13.61
N THR A 75 -4.55 2.10 -13.69
CA THR A 75 -4.35 1.38 -14.95
C THR A 75 -4.71 -0.08 -14.76
N VAL A 76 -5.17 -0.71 -15.84
CA VAL A 76 -5.43 -2.16 -15.85
C VAL A 76 -4.27 -2.83 -16.57
N THR A 77 -3.58 -3.71 -15.84
CA THR A 77 -2.44 -4.45 -16.37
C THR A 77 -2.95 -5.78 -16.93
N ASN A 78 -2.83 -5.95 -18.25
CA ASN A 78 -3.28 -7.14 -18.95
C ASN A 78 -2.14 -8.11 -19.28
N GLN A 79 -0.89 -7.62 -19.24
CA GLN A 79 0.29 -8.43 -19.54
C GLN A 79 1.39 -8.14 -18.53
N ASN A 80 2.02 -9.20 -18.04
CA ASN A 80 3.20 -9.12 -17.19
C ASN A 80 4.04 -10.36 -17.45
N GLY A 81 5.30 -10.16 -17.88
CA GLY A 81 6.20 -11.25 -18.20
C GLY A 81 6.73 -12.04 -17.02
N SER A 82 6.55 -11.53 -15.79
CA SER A 82 6.98 -12.22 -14.57
C SER A 82 6.02 -13.36 -14.24
N ALA A 83 6.56 -14.56 -14.03
CA ALA A 83 5.76 -15.76 -13.81
C ALA A 83 4.78 -15.65 -12.65
N GLY A 84 5.15 -14.96 -11.57
CA GLY A 84 4.31 -14.79 -10.38
C GLY A 84 3.06 -13.94 -10.59
N PHE A 85 2.98 -13.18 -11.69
CA PHE A 85 1.85 -12.30 -11.98
C PHE A 85 0.86 -12.88 -12.98
N ARG A 86 1.21 -13.98 -13.67
CA ARG A 86 0.36 -14.57 -14.72
C ARG A 86 -1.04 -14.90 -14.25
N ASP A 87 -1.15 -15.50 -13.07
CA ASP A 87 -2.43 -15.93 -12.50
C ASP A 87 -3.25 -14.77 -11.91
N SER A 88 -2.65 -13.59 -11.81
CA SER A 88 -3.29 -12.39 -11.29
C SER A 88 -3.82 -11.45 -12.38
N LEU A 89 -3.52 -11.73 -13.64
CA LEU A 89 -3.94 -10.88 -14.77
C LEU A 89 -5.41 -11.08 -15.13
N PRO A 90 -6.14 -10.03 -15.53
CA PRO A 90 -5.73 -8.63 -15.41
C PRO A 90 -5.81 -8.15 -13.97
N TYR A 91 -4.91 -7.25 -13.57
CA TYR A 91 -5.00 -6.61 -12.26
C TYR A 91 -4.99 -5.08 -12.39
N VAL A 92 -5.51 -4.41 -11.37
CA VAL A 92 -5.60 -2.95 -11.32
C VAL A 92 -4.47 -2.41 -10.44
N LEU A 93 -3.67 -1.52 -11.01
CA LEU A 93 -2.68 -0.74 -10.29
C LEU A 93 -3.22 0.67 -10.17
N ALA A 94 -3.30 1.20 -8.95
CA ALA A 94 -3.96 2.47 -8.70
C ALA A 94 -3.17 3.36 -7.73
N TRP A 95 -3.29 4.67 -7.91
CA TRP A 95 -2.99 5.65 -6.88
C TRP A 95 -4.28 5.93 -6.11
N VAL A 96 -4.24 5.68 -4.81
CA VAL A 96 -5.35 5.99 -3.89
C VAL A 96 -4.99 7.24 -3.10
N GLU A 97 -5.88 8.22 -3.11
CA GLU A 97 -5.79 9.38 -2.24
C GLU A 97 -6.56 9.10 -0.95
N LEU A 98 -5.83 9.02 0.15
CA LEU A 98 -6.42 8.78 1.46
C LEU A 98 -7.15 10.03 1.97
N ASP A 99 -8.14 9.84 2.85
CA ASP A 99 -8.82 10.95 3.51
C ASP A 99 -7.84 11.88 4.23
N GLU A 100 -6.70 11.35 4.68
CA GLU A 100 -5.61 12.10 5.31
C GLU A 100 -4.78 12.95 4.33
N GLY A 101 -5.07 12.88 3.04
CA GLY A 101 -4.48 13.76 2.03
C GLY A 101 -3.24 13.25 1.31
N VAL A 102 -2.74 12.06 1.64
CA VAL A 102 -1.60 11.46 0.93
C VAL A 102 -2.07 10.48 -0.12
N LYS A 103 -1.24 10.25 -1.13
CA LYS A 103 -1.48 9.27 -2.19
C LYS A 103 -0.52 8.10 -2.04
N LEU A 104 -1.01 6.89 -2.24
CA LEU A 104 -0.19 5.70 -2.23
C LEU A 104 -0.52 4.80 -3.41
N LEU A 105 0.51 4.10 -3.90
CA LEU A 105 0.37 3.14 -4.99
C LEU A 105 -0.04 1.79 -4.44
N THR A 106 -1.08 1.20 -5.02
CA THR A 106 -1.66 -0.04 -4.51
C THR A 106 -2.36 -0.81 -5.63
N ASN A 107 -2.93 -1.95 -5.28
CA ASN A 107 -3.84 -2.70 -6.14
C ASN A 107 -5.27 -2.53 -5.64
N ILE A 108 -6.22 -2.49 -6.59
CA ILE A 108 -7.65 -2.56 -6.28
C ILE A 108 -8.07 -4.01 -6.44
N VAL A 109 -8.61 -4.58 -5.39
CA VAL A 109 -9.04 -5.99 -5.33
C VAL A 109 -10.56 -6.08 -5.09
N GLU A 110 -11.11 -7.27 -5.18
CA GLU A 110 -12.54 -7.54 -4.95
C GLU A 110 -13.46 -6.69 -5.84
N CYS A 111 -12.97 -6.33 -7.04
CA CYS A 111 -13.71 -5.52 -8.00
C CYS A 111 -13.25 -5.89 -9.42
N PRO A 112 -14.18 -6.21 -10.33
CA PRO A 112 -13.82 -6.42 -11.72
C PRO A 112 -13.14 -5.17 -12.30
N PRO A 113 -12.02 -5.31 -13.04
CA PRO A 113 -11.31 -4.15 -13.59
C PRO A 113 -12.19 -3.17 -14.39
N ALA A 114 -13.20 -3.70 -15.08
CA ALA A 114 -14.12 -2.87 -15.88
C ALA A 114 -15.01 -1.96 -15.02
N GLN A 115 -15.13 -2.22 -13.72
CA GLN A 115 -15.95 -1.43 -12.80
C GLN A 115 -15.15 -0.38 -12.03
N VAL A 116 -13.84 -0.40 -12.14
CA VAL A 116 -12.96 0.58 -11.47
C VAL A 116 -13.11 1.94 -12.13
N LYS A 117 -13.30 2.98 -11.32
CA LYS A 117 -13.49 4.36 -11.81
C LYS A 117 -12.69 5.35 -10.97
N ILE A 118 -12.32 6.46 -11.59
CA ILE A 118 -11.73 7.60 -10.89
C ILE A 118 -12.74 8.14 -9.88
N ASP A 119 -12.25 8.57 -8.71
CA ASP A 119 -13.03 9.05 -7.56
C ASP A 119 -13.89 7.99 -6.87
N MET A 120 -13.78 6.71 -7.28
CA MET A 120 -14.47 5.62 -6.59
C MET A 120 -14.01 5.55 -5.13
N PRO A 121 -14.95 5.53 -4.16
CA PRO A 121 -14.59 5.33 -2.76
C PRO A 121 -14.04 3.92 -2.54
N VAL A 122 -12.95 3.84 -1.79
CA VAL A 122 -12.26 2.59 -1.48
C VAL A 122 -11.91 2.50 0.00
N GLU A 123 -11.73 1.28 0.47
CA GLU A 123 -11.28 0.99 1.84
C GLU A 123 -10.14 0.00 1.82
N VAL A 124 -9.28 0.06 2.84
CA VAL A 124 -8.08 -0.75 2.95
C VAL A 124 -8.41 -2.23 3.16
N VAL A 125 -7.61 -3.09 2.52
CA VAL A 125 -7.60 -4.54 2.73
C VAL A 125 -6.16 -4.93 3.03
N PHE A 126 -5.96 -5.69 4.09
CA PHE A 126 -4.63 -6.19 4.45
C PHE A 126 -4.49 -7.63 3.97
N ASP A 127 -3.51 -7.86 3.10
CA ASP A 127 -3.25 -9.15 2.50
C ASP A 127 -1.99 -9.75 3.12
N ASP A 128 -2.18 -10.71 4.03
CA ASP A 128 -1.08 -11.41 4.71
C ASP A 128 -0.48 -12.45 3.76
N VAL A 129 0.46 -12.03 2.91
CA VAL A 129 1.05 -12.89 1.86
C VAL A 129 2.07 -13.88 2.41
N THR A 130 2.73 -13.53 3.51
CA THR A 130 3.63 -14.39 4.28
C THR A 130 3.47 -14.09 5.76
N PRO A 131 4.00 -14.93 6.69
CA PRO A 131 3.98 -14.60 8.12
C PRO A 131 4.68 -13.29 8.47
N ASP A 132 5.61 -12.83 7.63
CA ASP A 132 6.40 -11.62 7.88
C ASP A 132 5.95 -10.41 7.08
N VAL A 133 5.13 -10.60 6.04
CA VAL A 133 4.77 -9.53 5.10
C VAL A 133 3.27 -9.47 4.90
N THR A 134 2.71 -8.29 5.15
CA THR A 134 1.32 -7.94 4.84
C THR A 134 1.30 -6.81 3.83
N LEU A 135 0.65 -7.02 2.69
CA LEU A 135 0.49 -6.00 1.67
C LEU A 135 -0.76 -5.16 1.94
N VAL A 136 -0.65 -3.87 1.68
CA VAL A 136 -1.78 -2.95 1.78
C VAL A 136 -2.41 -2.81 0.40
N LYS A 137 -3.65 -3.25 0.29
CA LYS A 137 -4.47 -3.16 -0.92
C LYS A 137 -5.77 -2.44 -0.60
N PHE A 138 -6.57 -2.16 -1.61
CA PHE A 138 -7.85 -1.48 -1.43
C PHE A 138 -8.94 -2.19 -2.20
N ARG A 139 -10.17 -2.05 -1.73
CA ARG A 139 -11.37 -2.55 -2.37
C ARG A 139 -12.44 -1.47 -2.38
N PRO A 140 -13.48 -1.59 -3.24
CA PRO A 140 -14.60 -0.65 -3.18
C PRO A 140 -15.20 -0.57 -1.79
N ALA A 141 -15.44 0.65 -1.31
CA ALA A 141 -16.10 0.87 -0.02
C ALA A 141 -17.61 0.67 -0.14
N HIS A 142 -18.19 0.10 0.88
CA HIS A 142 -19.63 -0.12 0.97
C HIS A 142 -20.31 0.95 1.80
#